data_a508bcbaed73a824f907c34b679fd2d5
#
_entry.id   a508bcbaed73a824f907c34b679fd2d5
#
_cell.length_a   1.000
_cell.length_b   1.000
_cell.length_c   1.000
_cell.angle_alpha   90.00
_cell.angle_beta   90.00
_cell.angle_gamma   90.00
#
_symmetry.space_group_name_H-M   'P 1'
#
loop_
_entity.id
_entity.type
_entity.pdbx_description
1 polymer ?
#
loop_
_entity_poly.entity_id
_entity_poly.type
_entity_poly.pdbx_seq_one_letter_code
_entity_poly.pdbx_strand_id
1 'polypeptide(L)'
;MARKSKTSKALLIAIVIIVALVLIAAVIIYAVKPELYHKYLGFGEHTWSEWETTKQPACTKGGEKKKHCLVCGDEDFSAIPSTGHVWTEWETTAEADCGNDGLKKRVCATCEEEESETVPKTGLHNFVDGVCDVCGTLESSSGTAEEVEKSELSIHFLELGNKYTGDCTLIKYGNTEVLIDAGSRQNSATTIKNYVDKYCTDGVLEYVIATHAHRDHIAGFVGSDSGNTKTGILYQYKIGTLIQFAGTNATTEIYSDYCTAVEYAKGQGATVYTAKQCWYETDGAKKKYYLDEAQTVSMNILYHKFYEESTKDENDYSVCMLLTQSAGEKTYNYMFTGDLEADGEASLVENNALPEVELFKGGHHGSYTASTDKLLSVIKPKNVAVCCCCGTTEYTKNPDNTFPAQAFIDRVSKYTENIYCTTLMIDYEKGVYESMNGNIVFYTKNGILKLYCSKNDIILKDTDWFKQNRKWNN
;
A
#
# COMPACT_ATOMS: atom_id res chain seq x y z
N MET A 1 -71.35 -19.51 82.55
CA MET A 1 -70.38 -18.57 82.03
C MET A 1 -69.15 -18.45 82.90
N ALA A 2 -68.30 -19.45 82.97
CA ALA A 2 -67.02 -19.34 83.72
C ALA A 2 -66.01 -20.46 83.32
N ARG A 3 -65.67 -20.59 82.02
CA ARG A 3 -64.62 -21.55 81.58
C ARG A 3 -63.59 -21.02 80.59
N LYS A 4 -63.59 -19.69 80.23
CA LYS A 4 -62.68 -19.08 79.29
C LYS A 4 -61.45 -18.33 79.89
N SER A 5 -61.39 -18.19 81.23
CA SER A 5 -60.33 -17.38 81.88
C SER A 5 -59.08 -18.16 82.32
N LYS A 6 -59.14 -19.50 82.45
CA LYS A 6 -58.00 -20.30 82.94
C LYS A 6 -57.02 -20.68 81.85
N THR A 7 -57.46 -20.87 80.57
CA THR A 7 -56.60 -21.29 79.46
C THR A 7 -55.73 -20.14 78.97
N SER A 8 -56.18 -18.87 79.00
CA SER A 8 -55.40 -17.72 78.55
C SER A 8 -54.24 -17.36 79.53
N LYS A 9 -54.48 -17.56 80.84
CA LYS A 9 -53.39 -17.31 81.82
C LYS A 9 -52.31 -18.37 81.80
N ALA A 10 -52.65 -19.66 81.56
CA ALA A 10 -51.67 -20.72 81.41
C ALA A 10 -50.84 -20.54 80.16
N LEU A 11 -51.44 -20.12 79.03
CA LEU A 11 -50.74 -19.88 77.77
C LEU A 11 -49.78 -18.64 77.94
N LEU A 12 -50.22 -17.60 78.62
CA LEU A 12 -49.39 -16.42 78.90
C LEU A 12 -48.19 -16.76 79.77
N ILE A 13 -48.41 -17.57 80.86
CA ILE A 13 -47.31 -18.04 81.72
C ILE A 13 -46.33 -18.92 80.94
N ALA A 14 -46.82 -19.82 80.08
CA ALA A 14 -45.96 -20.62 79.23
C ALA A 14 -45.10 -19.79 78.27
N ILE A 15 -45.66 -18.78 77.62
CA ILE A 15 -44.95 -17.84 76.78
C ILE A 15 -43.86 -17.08 77.52
N VAL A 16 -44.23 -16.57 78.76
CA VAL A 16 -43.25 -15.87 79.61
C VAL A 16 -42.08 -16.79 80.02
N ILE A 17 -42.38 -18.06 80.36
CA ILE A 17 -41.33 -19.02 80.72
C ILE A 17 -40.45 -19.33 79.50
N ILE A 18 -41.02 -19.52 78.30
CA ILE A 18 -40.26 -19.79 77.08
C ILE A 18 -39.37 -18.58 76.74
N VAL A 19 -39.89 -17.37 76.83
CA VAL A 19 -39.12 -16.12 76.62
C VAL A 19 -38.00 -15.99 77.65
N ALA A 20 -38.28 -16.26 78.91
CA ALA A 20 -37.27 -16.25 80.00
C ALA A 20 -36.18 -17.30 79.76
N LEU A 21 -36.54 -18.53 79.35
CA LEU A 21 -35.56 -19.59 79.00
C LEU A 21 -34.73 -19.22 77.82
N VAL A 22 -35.32 -18.61 76.78
CA VAL A 22 -34.59 -18.10 75.59
C VAL A 22 -33.62 -17.01 75.95
N LEU A 23 -34.04 -16.07 76.81
CA LEU A 23 -33.16 -15.02 77.31
C LEU A 23 -32.02 -15.55 78.20
N ILE A 24 -32.31 -16.51 79.10
CA ILE A 24 -31.27 -17.21 79.86
C ILE A 24 -30.30 -17.96 78.98
N ALA A 25 -30.80 -18.71 77.99
CA ALA A 25 -29.96 -19.39 77.01
C ALA A 25 -29.09 -18.40 76.23
N ALA A 26 -29.62 -17.29 75.77
CA ALA A 26 -28.88 -16.23 75.12
C ALA A 26 -27.75 -15.64 76.00
N VAL A 27 -28.05 -15.39 77.29
CA VAL A 27 -27.03 -14.92 78.23
C VAL A 27 -25.95 -16.02 78.50
N ILE A 28 -26.36 -17.25 78.65
CA ILE A 28 -25.39 -18.38 78.81
C ILE A 28 -24.51 -18.53 77.54
N ILE A 29 -25.12 -18.48 76.40
CA ILE A 29 -24.36 -18.53 75.11
C ILE A 29 -23.39 -17.35 75.02
N TYR A 30 -23.80 -16.16 75.37
CA TYR A 30 -22.91 -14.99 75.39
C TYR A 30 -21.75 -15.13 76.39
N ALA A 31 -21.99 -15.71 77.54
CA ALA A 31 -20.95 -15.90 78.57
C ALA A 31 -19.99 -17.04 78.30
N VAL A 32 -20.43 -18.13 77.60
CA VAL A 32 -19.66 -19.34 77.41
C VAL A 32 -19.06 -19.41 75.99
N LYS A 33 -19.74 -18.81 74.99
CA LYS A 33 -19.31 -18.77 73.59
C LYS A 33 -19.64 -17.44 72.94
N PRO A 34 -18.98 -16.37 73.32
CA PRO A 34 -19.22 -15.03 72.77
C PRO A 34 -19.08 -14.94 71.23
N GLU A 35 -18.27 -15.81 70.67
CA GLU A 35 -18.08 -15.93 69.21
C GLU A 35 -19.39 -16.29 68.50
N LEU A 36 -20.21 -17.20 69.03
CA LEU A 36 -21.49 -17.58 68.44
C LEU A 36 -22.56 -16.46 68.56
N TYR A 37 -22.55 -15.75 69.65
CA TYR A 37 -23.46 -14.62 69.88
C TYR A 37 -23.20 -13.48 68.90
N HIS A 38 -21.93 -13.19 68.71
CA HIS A 38 -21.46 -12.17 67.73
C HIS A 38 -21.81 -12.56 66.30
N LYS A 39 -21.54 -13.83 65.94
CA LYS A 39 -21.74 -14.33 64.59
C LYS A 39 -23.20 -14.47 64.15
N TYR A 40 -24.08 -14.94 65.05
CA TYR A 40 -25.46 -15.28 64.69
C TYR A 40 -26.52 -14.30 65.10
N LEU A 41 -26.23 -13.43 66.06
CA LEU A 41 -27.20 -12.43 66.56
C LEU A 41 -26.82 -10.97 66.21
N GLY A 42 -25.63 -10.74 65.71
CA GLY A 42 -25.18 -9.44 65.24
C GLY A 42 -25.06 -8.36 66.33
N PHE A 43 -24.93 -8.77 67.60
CA PHE A 43 -24.78 -7.84 68.71
C PHE A 43 -23.33 -7.80 69.22
N GLY A 44 -22.77 -6.60 69.29
CA GLY A 44 -21.40 -6.32 69.74
C GLY A 44 -20.54 -5.69 68.64
N GLU A 45 -19.55 -4.93 69.12
CA GLU A 45 -18.57 -4.34 68.16
C GLU A 45 -17.53 -5.39 67.75
N HIS A 46 -17.24 -5.50 66.41
CA HIS A 46 -16.20 -6.39 65.92
C HIS A 46 -14.82 -5.88 66.34
N THR A 47 -14.03 -6.78 66.91
CA THR A 47 -12.61 -6.53 67.19
C THR A 47 -11.81 -7.09 66.05
N TRP A 48 -11.40 -6.24 65.14
CA TRP A 48 -10.73 -6.64 63.92
C TRP A 48 -9.22 -6.88 64.11
N SER A 49 -8.69 -7.86 63.42
CA SER A 49 -7.26 -8.03 63.23
C SER A 49 -6.67 -6.88 62.36
N GLU A 50 -5.37 -6.79 62.31
CA GLU A 50 -4.71 -5.99 61.27
C GLU A 50 -5.08 -6.50 59.87
N TRP A 51 -5.00 -5.60 58.87
CA TRP A 51 -5.20 -5.95 57.46
C TRP A 51 -4.09 -6.85 56.93
N GLU A 52 -4.43 -7.99 56.40
CA GLU A 52 -3.52 -8.91 55.68
C GLU A 52 -3.78 -8.82 54.18
N THR A 53 -2.73 -8.58 53.38
CA THR A 53 -2.84 -8.58 51.94
C THR A 53 -2.96 -9.99 51.42
N THR A 54 -4.13 -10.33 50.87
CA THR A 54 -4.41 -11.66 50.28
C THR A 54 -4.01 -11.74 48.80
N LYS A 55 -4.04 -10.58 48.13
CA LYS A 55 -3.60 -10.48 46.75
C LYS A 55 -2.85 -9.17 46.56
N GLN A 56 -1.61 -9.28 46.11
CA GLN A 56 -0.79 -8.10 45.77
C GLN A 56 -1.36 -7.36 44.57
N PRO A 57 -1.42 -6.03 44.56
CA PRO A 57 -1.78 -5.27 43.38
C PRO A 57 -0.65 -5.37 42.34
N ALA A 58 -1.03 -5.34 41.08
CA ALA A 58 -0.13 -5.24 39.93
C ALA A 58 -0.37 -3.94 39.17
N CYS A 59 0.38 -3.69 38.12
CA CYS A 59 0.30 -2.43 37.36
C CYS A 59 -1.12 -2.12 36.89
N THR A 60 -1.83 -3.10 36.34
CA THR A 60 -3.18 -2.94 35.77
C THR A 60 -4.27 -3.65 36.56
N LYS A 61 -3.90 -4.46 37.56
CA LYS A 61 -4.87 -5.23 38.37
C LYS A 61 -4.78 -4.84 39.81
N GLY A 62 -5.93 -4.51 40.41
CA GLY A 62 -6.04 -4.27 41.85
C GLY A 62 -5.72 -5.53 42.65
N GLY A 63 -5.23 -5.30 43.88
CA GLY A 63 -5.05 -6.29 44.92
C GLY A 63 -6.27 -6.40 45.80
N GLU A 64 -6.14 -7.23 46.84
CA GLU A 64 -7.16 -7.43 47.84
C GLU A 64 -6.48 -7.62 49.21
N LYS A 65 -7.09 -7.05 50.25
CA LYS A 65 -6.70 -7.25 51.64
C LYS A 65 -7.93 -7.67 52.43
N LYS A 66 -7.70 -8.50 53.42
CA LYS A 66 -8.74 -8.93 54.38
C LYS A 66 -8.32 -8.70 55.81
N LYS A 67 -9.26 -8.59 56.67
CA LYS A 67 -9.12 -8.68 58.13
C LYS A 67 -10.19 -9.63 58.63
N HIS A 68 -9.97 -10.20 59.77
CA HIS A 68 -10.95 -11.07 60.44
C HIS A 68 -11.28 -10.59 61.85
N CYS A 69 -12.47 -10.84 62.29
CA CYS A 69 -12.85 -10.56 63.64
C CYS A 69 -12.18 -11.58 64.60
N LEU A 70 -11.45 -11.07 65.58
CA LEU A 70 -10.74 -11.89 66.59
C LEU A 70 -11.69 -12.66 67.52
N VAL A 71 -12.98 -12.31 67.51
CA VAL A 71 -14.00 -12.92 68.35
C VAL A 71 -14.86 -13.92 67.58
N CYS A 72 -15.40 -13.59 66.41
CA CYS A 72 -16.34 -14.41 65.68
C CYS A 72 -15.79 -15.04 64.38
N GLY A 73 -14.60 -14.55 63.93
CA GLY A 73 -13.95 -15.06 62.71
C GLY A 73 -14.54 -14.49 61.40
N ASP A 74 -15.51 -13.58 61.46
CA ASP A 74 -16.06 -12.96 60.26
C ASP A 74 -14.95 -12.19 59.51
N GLU A 75 -14.98 -12.26 58.19
CA GLU A 75 -13.99 -11.64 57.33
C GLU A 75 -14.55 -10.38 56.66
N ASP A 76 -13.73 -9.36 56.56
CA ASP A 76 -13.99 -8.13 55.83
C ASP A 76 -12.92 -7.94 54.79
N PHE A 77 -13.34 -7.59 53.55
CA PHE A 77 -12.47 -7.48 52.40
C PHE A 77 -12.42 -6.05 51.89
N SER A 78 -11.25 -5.60 51.49
CA SER A 78 -11.06 -4.29 50.90
C SER A 78 -10.14 -4.39 49.67
N ALA A 79 -10.54 -3.74 48.58
CA ALA A 79 -9.73 -3.66 47.39
C ALA A 79 -8.49 -2.77 47.63
N ILE A 80 -7.36 -3.19 47.06
CA ILE A 80 -6.16 -2.38 46.93
C ILE A 80 -6.12 -1.88 45.50
N PRO A 81 -6.04 -0.56 45.25
CA PRO A 81 -5.93 -0.04 43.88
C PRO A 81 -4.73 -0.65 43.13
N SER A 82 -4.81 -0.74 41.79
CA SER A 82 -3.67 -1.07 40.95
C SER A 82 -2.55 -0.04 41.14
N THR A 83 -1.29 -0.47 40.99
CA THR A 83 -0.13 0.40 41.23
C THR A 83 0.14 1.39 40.11
N GLY A 84 -0.44 1.16 38.91
CA GLY A 84 -0.06 1.85 37.72
C GLY A 84 1.28 1.35 37.17
N HIS A 85 1.65 1.84 36.00
CA HIS A 85 2.96 1.53 35.39
C HIS A 85 4.04 2.49 35.92
N VAL A 86 5.24 1.96 36.13
CA VAL A 86 6.46 2.73 36.38
C VAL A 86 7.29 2.62 35.11
N TRP A 87 7.13 3.61 34.23
CA TRP A 87 7.80 3.62 32.95
C TRP A 87 9.30 4.00 33.08
N THR A 88 10.14 3.36 32.27
CA THR A 88 11.51 3.82 32.02
C THR A 88 11.51 5.13 31.24
N GLU A 89 12.67 5.74 31.08
CA GLU A 89 12.84 6.82 30.10
C GLU A 89 12.57 6.30 28.69
N TRP A 90 12.17 7.20 27.78
CA TRP A 90 12.00 6.87 26.38
C TRP A 90 13.32 6.55 25.73
N GLU A 91 13.40 5.44 25.03
CA GLU A 91 14.53 5.04 24.19
C GLU A 91 14.12 5.18 22.71
N THR A 92 14.91 5.94 21.94
CA THR A 92 14.70 6.05 20.50
C THR A 92 15.18 4.77 19.84
N THR A 93 14.25 4.04 19.21
CA THR A 93 14.52 2.79 18.48
C THR A 93 14.69 3.02 17.00
N ALA A 94 14.13 4.13 16.47
CA ALA A 94 14.36 4.62 15.12
C ALA A 94 14.38 6.15 15.14
N GLU A 95 15.43 6.75 14.60
CA GLU A 95 15.49 8.21 14.44
C GLU A 95 14.54 8.67 13.34
N ALA A 96 13.87 9.81 13.56
CA ALA A 96 13.11 10.47 12.51
C ALA A 96 14.05 11.14 11.52
N ASP A 97 13.82 10.96 10.23
CA ASP A 97 14.51 11.70 9.17
C ASP A 97 13.56 12.66 8.45
N CYS A 98 13.94 13.14 7.28
CA CYS A 98 13.10 14.08 6.52
C CYS A 98 11.88 13.40 5.85
N GLY A 99 11.94 12.10 5.57
CA GLY A 99 10.89 11.34 4.89
C GLY A 99 10.18 10.34 5.79
N ASN A 100 10.83 9.90 6.88
CA ASN A 100 10.33 8.82 7.73
C ASN A 100 10.12 9.29 9.16
N ASP A 101 9.02 8.85 9.76
CA ASP A 101 8.78 9.01 11.18
C ASP A 101 9.75 8.12 11.97
N GLY A 102 10.22 8.65 13.11
CA GLY A 102 10.97 7.88 14.09
C GLY A 102 10.06 7.12 15.04
N LEU A 103 10.64 6.26 15.84
CA LEU A 103 9.94 5.49 16.86
C LEU A 103 10.73 5.53 18.16
N LYS A 104 10.05 5.85 19.27
CA LYS A 104 10.59 5.69 20.61
C LYS A 104 9.73 4.73 21.41
N LYS A 105 10.37 3.99 22.30
CA LYS A 105 9.74 3.01 23.17
C LYS A 105 10.13 3.23 24.62
N ARG A 106 9.29 2.80 25.53
CA ARG A 106 9.60 2.67 26.96
C ARG A 106 8.96 1.41 27.52
N VAL A 107 9.51 0.91 28.59
CA VAL A 107 9.10 -0.36 29.20
C VAL A 107 8.71 -0.11 30.66
N CYS A 108 7.67 -0.75 31.13
CA CYS A 108 7.35 -0.71 32.54
C CYS A 108 8.36 -1.55 33.33
N ALA A 109 9.04 -0.91 34.28
CA ALA A 109 10.06 -1.56 35.14
C ALA A 109 9.49 -2.71 36.01
N THR A 110 8.17 -2.82 36.13
CA THR A 110 7.51 -3.79 37.01
C THR A 110 6.87 -4.96 36.24
N CYS A 111 6.25 -4.72 35.09
CA CYS A 111 5.50 -5.75 34.35
C CYS A 111 6.02 -5.99 32.92
N GLU A 112 7.06 -5.25 32.51
CA GLU A 112 7.70 -5.36 31.19
C GLU A 112 6.77 -5.02 30.02
N GLU A 113 5.61 -4.40 30.29
CA GLU A 113 4.73 -3.93 29.23
C GLU A 113 5.40 -2.80 28.46
N GLU A 114 5.33 -2.87 27.13
CA GLU A 114 5.93 -1.86 26.24
C GLU A 114 4.91 -0.80 25.84
N GLU A 115 5.35 0.44 25.78
CA GLU A 115 4.63 1.54 25.17
C GLU A 115 5.50 2.16 24.09
N SER A 116 4.92 2.48 22.94
CA SER A 116 5.63 3.10 21.82
C SER A 116 4.95 4.40 21.40
N GLU A 117 5.74 5.37 20.95
CA GLU A 117 5.27 6.65 20.44
C GLU A 117 6.05 7.00 19.17
N THR A 118 5.31 7.42 18.15
CA THR A 118 5.88 7.89 16.88
C THR A 118 6.50 9.28 17.07
N VAL A 119 7.72 9.46 16.59
CA VAL A 119 8.38 10.75 16.47
C VAL A 119 8.16 11.27 15.06
N PRO A 120 7.43 12.36 14.85
CA PRO A 120 7.14 12.85 13.50
C PRO A 120 8.41 13.12 12.69
N LYS A 121 8.37 12.81 11.40
CA LYS A 121 9.44 13.13 10.46
C LYS A 121 9.72 14.63 10.43
N THR A 122 10.95 14.99 10.14
CA THR A 122 11.39 16.41 10.20
C THR A 122 10.87 17.22 9.02
N GLY A 123 10.63 16.61 7.86
CA GLY A 123 10.29 17.27 6.61
C GLY A 123 11.39 18.22 6.08
N LEU A 124 12.55 18.28 6.74
CA LEU A 124 13.66 19.13 6.36
C LEU A 124 14.58 18.37 5.42
N HIS A 125 14.39 18.56 4.12
CA HIS A 125 15.18 17.92 3.09
C HIS A 125 16.49 18.67 2.85
N ASN A 126 17.57 17.93 2.68
CA ASN A 126 18.85 18.44 2.18
C ASN A 126 18.97 18.01 0.71
N PHE A 127 18.76 18.95 -0.22
CA PHE A 127 18.81 18.66 -1.64
C PHE A 127 20.24 18.80 -2.17
N VAL A 128 20.74 17.70 -2.73
CA VAL A 128 21.98 17.65 -3.48
C VAL A 128 21.63 17.33 -4.93
N ASP A 129 21.93 18.26 -5.83
CA ASP A 129 21.55 18.15 -7.26
C ASP A 129 20.06 17.86 -7.48
N GLY A 130 19.21 18.53 -6.72
CA GLY A 130 17.75 18.43 -6.88
C GLY A 130 17.10 17.15 -6.32
N VAL A 131 17.86 16.32 -5.60
CA VAL A 131 17.36 15.11 -4.94
C VAL A 131 17.75 15.15 -3.47
N CYS A 132 16.82 14.88 -2.58
CA CYS A 132 17.17 14.75 -1.16
C CYS A 132 18.09 13.55 -0.96
N ASP A 133 19.26 13.79 -0.34
CA ASP A 133 20.29 12.80 -0.11
C ASP A 133 19.90 11.70 0.89
N VAL A 134 18.85 11.94 1.69
CA VAL A 134 18.34 11.01 2.69
C VAL A 134 17.16 10.19 2.18
N CYS A 135 16.08 10.83 1.71
CA CYS A 135 14.82 10.15 1.36
C CYS A 135 14.57 10.03 -0.16
N GLY A 136 15.42 10.62 -1.00
CA GLY A 136 15.28 10.57 -2.45
C GLY A 136 14.16 11.43 -3.03
N THR A 137 13.44 12.20 -2.19
CA THR A 137 12.44 13.16 -2.67
C THR A 137 13.11 14.17 -3.61
N LEU A 138 12.48 14.39 -4.77
CA LEU A 138 12.93 15.41 -5.69
C LEU A 138 12.66 16.81 -5.11
N GLU A 139 13.60 17.73 -5.28
CA GLU A 139 13.39 19.12 -4.93
C GLU A 139 12.17 19.61 -5.70
N SER A 140 11.13 20.01 -4.97
CA SER A 140 9.89 20.52 -5.56
C SER A 140 10.11 21.92 -6.12
N SER A 141 10.83 22.02 -7.20
CA SER A 141 10.52 22.99 -8.22
C SER A 141 9.68 22.22 -9.23
N SER A 142 8.40 22.46 -9.24
CA SER A 142 7.51 21.97 -10.28
C SER A 142 8.22 22.20 -11.63
N GLY A 143 8.67 21.10 -12.26
CA GLY A 143 9.22 21.16 -13.58
C GLY A 143 8.18 21.83 -14.48
N THR A 144 8.60 22.43 -15.56
CA THR A 144 7.68 23.04 -16.52
C THR A 144 7.62 22.20 -17.79
N ALA A 145 6.50 22.28 -18.52
CA ALA A 145 6.39 21.65 -19.83
C ALA A 145 7.53 22.07 -20.77
N GLU A 146 7.98 23.34 -20.72
CA GLU A 146 9.11 23.83 -21.49
C GLU A 146 10.44 23.15 -21.11
N GLU A 147 10.63 22.84 -19.81
CA GLU A 147 11.82 22.11 -19.38
C GLU A 147 11.79 20.65 -19.84
N VAL A 148 10.62 20.00 -19.88
CA VAL A 148 10.43 18.67 -20.42
C VAL A 148 10.78 18.63 -21.90
N GLU A 149 10.32 19.59 -22.71
CA GLU A 149 10.63 19.67 -24.14
C GLU A 149 12.13 19.83 -24.42
N LYS A 150 12.88 20.39 -23.49
CA LYS A 150 14.34 20.63 -23.56
C LYS A 150 15.16 19.63 -22.74
N SER A 151 14.54 18.58 -22.24
CA SER A 151 15.18 17.56 -21.41
C SER A 151 16.09 16.64 -22.23
N GLU A 152 17.02 15.99 -21.54
CA GLU A 152 17.90 14.98 -22.12
C GLU A 152 17.13 13.67 -22.32
N LEU A 153 16.55 13.17 -21.24
CA LEU A 153 15.64 12.02 -21.20
C LEU A 153 14.33 12.46 -20.58
N SER A 154 13.21 12.02 -21.11
CA SER A 154 11.90 12.15 -20.47
C SER A 154 11.10 10.86 -20.57
N ILE A 155 10.39 10.54 -19.48
CA ILE A 155 9.54 9.36 -19.31
C ILE A 155 8.17 9.85 -18.92
N HIS A 156 7.19 9.69 -19.78
CA HIS A 156 5.85 10.25 -19.68
C HIS A 156 4.84 9.14 -19.45
N PHE A 157 4.16 9.13 -18.33
CA PHE A 157 3.00 8.29 -18.04
C PHE A 157 1.74 9.05 -18.42
N LEU A 158 1.02 8.57 -19.42
CA LEU A 158 -0.06 9.33 -20.03
C LEU A 158 -1.39 9.16 -19.30
N GLU A 159 -2.07 10.28 -19.10
CA GLU A 159 -3.50 10.28 -18.81
C GLU A 159 -4.29 10.05 -20.11
N LEU A 160 -5.11 9.01 -20.14
CA LEU A 160 -5.72 8.51 -21.37
C LEU A 160 -7.06 9.20 -21.76
N GLY A 161 -7.50 10.18 -20.96
CA GLY A 161 -8.66 11.02 -21.28
C GLY A 161 -9.99 10.27 -21.27
N ASN A 162 -10.12 9.24 -20.44
CA ASN A 162 -11.37 8.49 -20.26
C ASN A 162 -11.43 7.85 -18.85
N LYS A 163 -12.59 7.27 -18.52
CA LYS A 163 -12.85 6.69 -17.19
C LYS A 163 -12.20 5.33 -16.92
N TYR A 164 -11.51 4.79 -17.89
CA TYR A 164 -10.98 3.42 -17.82
C TYR A 164 -9.51 3.41 -17.47
N THR A 165 -9.12 2.44 -16.68
CA THR A 165 -7.71 2.17 -16.39
C THR A 165 -7.00 1.67 -17.66
N GLY A 166 -5.71 1.98 -17.78
CA GLY A 166 -4.86 1.49 -18.86
C GLY A 166 -3.50 2.17 -18.87
N ASP A 167 -2.56 1.55 -19.55
CA ASP A 167 -1.16 1.96 -19.62
C ASP A 167 -0.79 2.57 -20.97
N CYS A 168 -0.06 3.66 -20.91
CA CYS A 168 0.71 4.18 -22.02
C CYS A 168 1.88 4.99 -21.49
N THR A 169 3.08 4.61 -21.82
CA THR A 169 4.30 5.33 -21.44
C THR A 169 5.10 5.71 -22.69
N LEU A 170 5.41 6.99 -22.84
CA LEU A 170 6.34 7.48 -23.85
C LEU A 170 7.69 7.77 -23.19
N ILE A 171 8.77 7.22 -23.76
CA ILE A 171 10.15 7.55 -23.40
C ILE A 171 10.75 8.29 -24.58
N LYS A 172 11.35 9.46 -24.34
CA LYS A 172 12.05 10.24 -25.34
C LYS A 172 13.48 10.52 -24.94
N TYR A 173 14.42 10.20 -25.81
CA TYR A 173 15.83 10.55 -25.65
C TYR A 173 16.42 10.99 -27.01
N GLY A 174 16.78 12.26 -27.11
CA GLY A 174 17.22 12.83 -28.39
C GLY A 174 16.12 12.73 -29.46
N ASN A 175 16.39 12.00 -30.54
CA ASN A 175 15.44 11.70 -31.62
C ASN A 175 14.90 10.26 -31.56
N THR A 176 15.04 9.61 -30.42
CA THR A 176 14.55 8.23 -30.23
C THR A 176 13.32 8.24 -29.32
N GLU A 177 12.26 7.69 -29.80
CA GLU A 177 10.99 7.50 -29.09
C GLU A 177 10.70 6.01 -28.85
N VAL A 178 10.38 5.69 -27.58
CA VAL A 178 9.91 4.36 -27.18
C VAL A 178 8.50 4.51 -26.63
N LEU A 179 7.54 3.80 -27.20
CA LEU A 179 6.18 3.74 -26.69
C LEU A 179 5.90 2.39 -26.05
N ILE A 180 5.59 2.37 -24.78
CA ILE A 180 5.22 1.16 -24.01
C ILE A 180 3.72 1.18 -23.80
N ASP A 181 3.01 0.21 -24.35
CA ASP A 181 1.57 0.06 -24.32
C ASP A 181 0.78 1.23 -24.93
N ALA A 182 -0.47 1.01 -25.23
CA ALA A 182 -1.40 1.98 -25.77
C ALA A 182 -2.85 1.62 -25.35
N GLY A 183 -3.07 1.40 -24.04
CA GLY A 183 -4.41 1.17 -23.49
C GLY A 183 -5.12 2.50 -23.29
N SER A 184 -6.33 2.62 -22.92
CA SER A 184 -7.24 1.75 -22.15
C SER A 184 -8.38 1.23 -23.05
N ARG A 185 -8.72 1.96 -24.10
CA ARG A 185 -9.75 1.66 -25.09
C ARG A 185 -9.26 2.12 -26.47
N GLN A 186 -9.94 1.68 -27.53
CA GLN A 186 -9.56 2.03 -28.90
C GLN A 186 -9.53 3.56 -29.13
N ASN A 187 -10.43 4.33 -28.50
CA ASN A 187 -10.44 5.79 -28.60
C ASN A 187 -9.27 6.48 -27.90
N SER A 188 -8.55 5.79 -27.00
CA SER A 188 -7.32 6.31 -26.41
C SER A 188 -6.25 6.60 -27.45
N ALA A 189 -6.28 5.92 -28.60
CA ALA A 189 -5.35 6.16 -29.70
C ALA A 189 -5.28 7.65 -30.09
N THR A 190 -6.42 8.35 -30.12
CA THR A 190 -6.46 9.79 -30.46
C THR A 190 -5.77 10.62 -29.37
N THR A 191 -6.03 10.34 -28.08
CA THR A 191 -5.38 11.04 -26.97
C THR A 191 -3.87 10.81 -26.98
N ILE A 192 -3.46 9.55 -27.16
CA ILE A 192 -2.06 9.14 -27.24
C ILE A 192 -1.37 9.85 -28.41
N LYS A 193 -1.96 9.79 -29.61
CA LYS A 193 -1.40 10.44 -30.80
C LYS A 193 -1.22 11.94 -30.58
N ASN A 194 -2.24 12.63 -30.11
CA ASN A 194 -2.17 14.07 -29.87
C ASN A 194 -1.07 14.45 -28.85
N TYR A 195 -0.75 13.55 -27.94
CA TYR A 195 0.36 13.75 -27.00
C TYR A 195 1.71 13.42 -27.62
N VAL A 196 1.83 12.26 -28.27
CA VAL A 196 3.06 11.79 -28.90
C VAL A 196 3.52 12.73 -30.01
N ASP A 197 2.62 13.28 -30.84
CA ASP A 197 2.93 14.25 -31.91
C ASP A 197 3.72 15.48 -31.44
N LYS A 198 3.66 15.81 -30.14
CA LYS A 198 4.43 16.93 -29.57
C LYS A 198 5.92 16.60 -29.43
N TYR A 199 6.26 15.32 -29.33
CA TYR A 199 7.62 14.84 -29.07
C TYR A 199 8.20 14.08 -30.26
N CYS A 200 7.40 13.25 -30.94
CA CYS A 200 7.75 12.52 -32.15
C CYS A 200 7.42 13.36 -33.38
N THR A 201 8.35 14.17 -33.83
CA THR A 201 8.13 15.17 -34.89
C THR A 201 8.38 14.65 -36.30
N ASP A 202 9.05 13.52 -36.46
CA ASP A 202 9.38 12.87 -37.75
C ASP A 202 8.39 11.75 -38.11
N GLY A 203 7.45 11.41 -37.18
CA GLY A 203 6.44 10.36 -37.39
C GLY A 203 6.98 8.93 -37.29
N VAL A 204 8.15 8.75 -36.67
CA VAL A 204 8.76 7.45 -36.44
C VAL A 204 8.75 7.15 -34.92
N LEU A 205 8.32 5.96 -34.54
CA LEU A 205 8.57 5.41 -33.21
C LEU A 205 9.65 4.32 -33.41
N GLU A 206 10.85 4.59 -32.93
CA GLU A 206 11.98 3.67 -33.08
C GLU A 206 11.70 2.35 -32.39
N TYR A 207 11.02 2.41 -31.25
CA TYR A 207 10.63 1.23 -30.48
C TYR A 207 9.18 1.33 -30.02
N VAL A 208 8.46 0.23 -30.17
CA VAL A 208 7.16 0.03 -29.54
C VAL A 208 7.24 -1.25 -28.71
N ILE A 209 6.72 -1.22 -27.49
CA ILE A 209 6.63 -2.39 -26.61
C ILE A 209 5.17 -2.64 -26.30
N ALA A 210 4.67 -3.83 -26.58
CA ALA A 210 3.39 -4.32 -26.11
C ALA A 210 3.66 -5.33 -24.99
N THR A 211 3.27 -4.99 -23.74
CA THR A 211 3.63 -5.81 -22.58
C THR A 211 2.88 -7.13 -22.56
N HIS A 212 1.57 -7.12 -22.72
CA HIS A 212 0.70 -8.30 -22.78
C HIS A 212 -0.61 -7.98 -23.51
N ALA A 213 -1.48 -8.98 -23.73
CA ALA A 213 -2.58 -8.85 -24.67
C ALA A 213 -3.90 -8.34 -24.05
N HIS A 214 -3.91 -7.80 -22.83
CA HIS A 214 -5.11 -7.19 -22.31
C HIS A 214 -5.47 -5.89 -23.04
N ARG A 215 -6.78 -5.62 -23.10
CA ARG A 215 -7.33 -4.45 -23.80
C ARG A 215 -6.74 -3.13 -23.32
N ASP A 216 -6.54 -2.99 -22.04
CA ASP A 216 -6.02 -1.80 -21.37
C ASP A 216 -4.52 -1.57 -21.62
N HIS A 217 -3.90 -2.43 -22.43
CA HIS A 217 -2.53 -2.30 -22.94
C HIS A 217 -2.45 -2.21 -24.45
N ILE A 218 -3.33 -2.89 -25.20
CA ILE A 218 -3.20 -2.98 -26.66
C ILE A 218 -4.27 -2.22 -27.46
N ALA A 219 -5.37 -1.75 -26.85
CA ALA A 219 -6.49 -1.23 -27.61
C ALA A 219 -6.17 0.03 -28.42
N GLY A 220 -5.31 0.91 -27.93
CA GLY A 220 -4.88 2.10 -28.66
C GLY A 220 -3.91 1.81 -29.80
N PHE A 221 -3.20 0.67 -29.78
CA PHE A 221 -2.43 0.22 -30.93
C PHE A 221 -3.33 -0.08 -32.13
N VAL A 222 -4.52 -0.61 -31.86
CA VAL A 222 -5.53 -0.94 -32.86
C VAL A 222 -6.32 0.30 -33.31
N GLY A 223 -6.75 1.11 -32.33
CA GLY A 223 -7.64 2.26 -32.56
C GLY A 223 -9.02 1.85 -33.06
N SER A 224 -9.78 2.80 -33.54
CA SER A 224 -11.08 2.59 -34.16
C SER A 224 -11.04 2.90 -35.65
N ASP A 225 -11.91 2.25 -36.40
CA ASP A 225 -12.11 2.58 -37.80
C ASP A 225 -13.05 3.80 -37.87
N SER A 226 -12.59 4.88 -38.46
CA SER A 226 -13.39 6.04 -38.79
C SER A 226 -13.49 6.17 -40.30
N GLY A 227 -14.51 5.56 -40.89
CA GLY A 227 -14.63 5.45 -42.33
C GLY A 227 -13.51 4.61 -42.95
N ASN A 228 -12.66 5.22 -43.76
CA ASN A 228 -11.50 4.52 -44.38
C ASN A 228 -10.18 4.76 -43.61
N THR A 229 -10.23 5.38 -42.44
CA THR A 229 -9.03 5.74 -41.69
C THR A 229 -8.95 4.94 -40.40
N LYS A 230 -7.89 4.17 -40.25
CA LYS A 230 -7.55 3.48 -38.99
C LYS A 230 -6.83 4.45 -38.07
N THR A 231 -7.29 4.60 -36.80
CA THR A 231 -6.77 5.59 -35.86
C THR A 231 -5.72 5.04 -34.90
N GLY A 232 -5.47 3.71 -34.93
CA GLY A 232 -4.54 3.06 -34.05
C GLY A 232 -3.09 3.48 -34.25
N ILE A 233 -2.32 3.49 -33.18
CA ILE A 233 -0.91 3.94 -33.17
C ILE A 233 -0.07 3.17 -34.20
N LEU A 234 -0.27 1.84 -34.33
CA LEU A 234 0.46 1.03 -35.32
C LEU A 234 0.13 1.35 -36.79
N TYR A 235 -0.93 2.11 -37.06
CA TYR A 235 -1.30 2.59 -38.37
C TYR A 235 -0.89 4.05 -38.60
N GLN A 236 -0.63 4.81 -37.52
CA GLN A 236 -0.40 6.26 -37.60
C GLN A 236 1.08 6.65 -37.60
N TYR A 237 1.94 5.78 -37.10
CA TYR A 237 3.39 5.99 -37.06
C TYR A 237 4.14 4.93 -37.87
N LYS A 238 5.30 5.28 -38.39
CA LYS A 238 6.27 4.31 -38.86
C LYS A 238 6.94 3.68 -37.64
N ILE A 239 6.92 2.36 -37.54
CA ILE A 239 7.51 1.63 -36.42
C ILE A 239 8.87 1.07 -36.86
N GLY A 240 9.91 1.33 -36.07
CA GLY A 240 11.22 0.74 -36.26
C GLY A 240 11.27 -0.71 -35.77
N THR A 241 11.21 -0.89 -34.45
CA THR A 241 11.20 -2.21 -33.80
C THR A 241 10.00 -2.32 -32.88
N LEU A 242 9.22 -3.39 -33.03
CA LEU A 242 8.15 -3.75 -32.10
C LEU A 242 8.59 -4.97 -31.29
N ILE A 243 8.61 -4.83 -29.97
CA ILE A 243 8.85 -5.92 -29.01
C ILE A 243 7.55 -6.28 -28.33
N GLN A 244 7.14 -7.53 -28.40
CA GLN A 244 5.88 -7.97 -27.82
C GLN A 244 6.04 -9.19 -26.92
N PHE A 245 5.00 -9.48 -26.17
CA PHE A 245 4.91 -10.65 -25.29
C PHE A 245 5.25 -11.96 -26.02
N ALA A 246 5.81 -12.92 -25.27
CA ALA A 246 6.27 -14.20 -25.85
C ALA A 246 5.15 -15.24 -25.94
N GLY A 247 4.13 -15.13 -25.11
CA GLY A 247 2.95 -16.00 -25.05
C GLY A 247 1.69 -15.20 -24.81
N THR A 248 0.52 -15.81 -24.99
CA THR A 248 -0.77 -15.22 -24.68
C THR A 248 -1.87 -16.29 -24.57
N ASN A 249 -2.86 -16.01 -23.74
CA ASN A 249 -4.12 -16.75 -23.66
C ASN A 249 -5.26 -16.00 -24.37
N ALA A 250 -4.99 -14.82 -24.93
CA ALA A 250 -6.01 -13.95 -25.48
C ALA A 250 -6.67 -14.54 -26.73
N THR A 251 -8.01 -14.56 -26.73
CA THR A 251 -8.86 -14.98 -27.86
C THR A 251 -9.88 -13.91 -28.23
N THR A 252 -9.68 -12.69 -27.73
CA THR A 252 -10.61 -11.58 -27.91
C THR A 252 -10.49 -10.96 -29.30
N GLU A 253 -11.55 -10.30 -29.76
CA GLU A 253 -11.55 -9.55 -31.02
C GLU A 253 -10.44 -8.49 -31.03
N ILE A 254 -10.25 -7.73 -29.92
CA ILE A 254 -9.22 -6.71 -29.82
C ILE A 254 -7.80 -7.29 -30.00
N TYR A 255 -7.56 -8.52 -29.53
CA TYR A 255 -6.28 -9.20 -29.78
C TYR A 255 -6.13 -9.61 -31.25
N SER A 256 -7.17 -10.10 -31.89
CA SER A 256 -7.16 -10.39 -33.32
C SER A 256 -6.87 -9.14 -34.17
N ASP A 257 -7.48 -8.01 -33.79
CA ASP A 257 -7.25 -6.72 -34.43
C ASP A 257 -5.84 -6.21 -34.19
N TYR A 258 -5.28 -6.44 -32.97
CA TYR A 258 -3.87 -6.15 -32.67
C TYR A 258 -2.91 -6.96 -33.57
N CYS A 259 -3.16 -8.26 -33.71
CA CYS A 259 -2.34 -9.08 -34.66
C CYS A 259 -2.40 -8.52 -36.08
N THR A 260 -3.56 -8.07 -36.53
CA THR A 260 -3.74 -7.44 -37.85
C THR A 260 -2.93 -6.12 -37.95
N ALA A 261 -2.94 -5.30 -36.87
CA ALA A 261 -2.18 -4.06 -36.82
C ALA A 261 -0.64 -4.33 -36.83
N VAL A 262 -0.20 -5.38 -36.14
CA VAL A 262 1.21 -5.82 -36.16
C VAL A 262 1.64 -6.26 -37.57
N GLU A 263 0.81 -7.05 -38.26
CA GLU A 263 1.11 -7.45 -39.64
C GLU A 263 1.13 -6.25 -40.59
N TYR A 264 0.26 -5.25 -40.38
CA TYR A 264 0.32 -4.00 -41.12
C TYR A 264 1.67 -3.29 -40.88
N ALA A 265 2.08 -3.11 -39.61
CA ALA A 265 3.35 -2.46 -39.29
C ALA A 265 4.55 -3.20 -39.90
N LYS A 266 4.56 -4.54 -39.89
CA LYS A 266 5.55 -5.36 -40.61
C LYS A 266 5.58 -5.05 -42.13
N GLY A 267 4.40 -4.95 -42.73
CA GLY A 267 4.25 -4.56 -44.13
C GLY A 267 4.79 -3.17 -44.44
N GLN A 268 4.87 -2.28 -43.45
CA GLN A 268 5.47 -0.95 -43.55
C GLN A 268 6.98 -0.95 -43.19
N GLY A 269 7.57 -2.09 -42.87
CA GLY A 269 9.00 -2.26 -42.61
C GLY A 269 9.37 -2.36 -41.12
N ALA A 270 8.41 -2.51 -40.22
CA ALA A 270 8.71 -2.75 -38.82
C ALA A 270 9.37 -4.12 -38.61
N THR A 271 10.40 -4.17 -37.78
CA THR A 271 10.96 -5.42 -37.27
C THR A 271 10.21 -5.82 -36.00
N VAL A 272 9.72 -7.06 -35.93
CA VAL A 272 8.92 -7.52 -34.78
C VAL A 272 9.63 -8.67 -34.09
N TYR A 273 9.82 -8.54 -32.80
CA TYR A 273 10.41 -9.55 -31.92
C TYR A 273 9.51 -9.87 -30.76
N THR A 274 9.61 -11.05 -30.21
CA THR A 274 9.08 -11.38 -28.88
C THR A 274 10.13 -11.10 -27.82
N ALA A 275 9.68 -10.85 -26.56
CA ALA A 275 10.59 -10.69 -25.43
C ALA A 275 11.51 -11.91 -25.24
N LYS A 276 11.02 -13.13 -25.55
CA LYS A 276 11.83 -14.35 -25.53
C LYS A 276 12.99 -14.29 -26.58
N GLN A 277 12.69 -13.83 -27.78
CA GLN A 277 13.74 -13.66 -28.80
C GLN A 277 14.76 -12.61 -28.36
N CYS A 278 14.32 -11.53 -27.77
CA CYS A 278 15.20 -10.49 -27.21
C CYS A 278 16.13 -11.07 -26.13
N TRP A 279 15.58 -11.85 -25.20
CA TRP A 279 16.37 -12.44 -24.12
C TRP A 279 17.44 -13.38 -24.62
N TYR A 280 17.11 -14.21 -25.60
CA TYR A 280 18.04 -15.19 -26.18
C TYR A 280 18.86 -14.66 -27.39
N GLU A 281 18.64 -13.41 -27.75
CA GLU A 281 19.29 -12.74 -28.89
C GLU A 281 19.20 -13.55 -30.20
N THR A 282 18.01 -14.11 -30.45
CA THR A 282 17.73 -14.90 -31.68
C THR A 282 17.11 -14.03 -32.77
N ASP A 283 17.24 -14.44 -34.00
CA ASP A 283 16.65 -13.83 -35.22
C ASP A 283 17.00 -12.33 -35.40
N GLY A 284 18.12 -11.89 -34.84
CA GLY A 284 18.57 -10.50 -34.87
C GLY A 284 18.08 -9.63 -33.73
N ALA A 285 17.19 -10.15 -32.85
CA ALA A 285 16.79 -9.49 -31.65
C ALA A 285 17.97 -9.24 -30.69
N LYS A 286 17.87 -8.23 -29.85
CA LYS A 286 18.87 -7.90 -28.83
C LYS A 286 18.25 -7.95 -27.45
N LYS A 287 19.00 -8.38 -26.44
CA LYS A 287 18.63 -8.25 -25.04
C LYS A 287 18.72 -6.79 -24.58
N LYS A 288 19.68 -6.05 -25.14
CA LYS A 288 19.96 -4.66 -24.82
C LYS A 288 19.91 -3.80 -26.06
N TYR A 289 19.12 -2.76 -26.03
CA TYR A 289 19.01 -1.73 -27.06
C TYR A 289 19.53 -0.42 -26.50
N TYR A 290 20.38 0.28 -27.28
CA TYR A 290 20.83 1.63 -26.94
C TYR A 290 19.97 2.64 -27.66
N LEU A 291 19.58 3.70 -26.96
CA LEU A 291 18.76 4.76 -27.52
C LEU A 291 19.59 5.88 -28.16
N ASP A 292 20.92 5.78 -28.03
CA ASP A 292 21.87 6.73 -28.60
C ASP A 292 23.17 6.03 -29.07
N GLU A 293 23.89 6.69 -29.97
CA GLU A 293 25.19 6.18 -30.46
C GLU A 293 26.27 6.16 -29.37
N ALA A 294 26.19 7.10 -28.39
CA ALA A 294 27.13 7.18 -27.28
C ALA A 294 26.89 6.10 -26.21
N GLN A 295 25.80 5.34 -26.34
CA GLN A 295 25.43 4.25 -25.44
C GLN A 295 25.19 4.72 -23.99
N THR A 296 24.74 5.96 -23.82
CA THR A 296 24.48 6.55 -22.51
C THR A 296 23.10 6.17 -21.97
N VAL A 297 22.14 5.85 -22.84
CA VAL A 297 20.81 5.34 -22.46
C VAL A 297 20.58 3.99 -23.09
N SER A 298 20.20 3.03 -22.28
CA SER A 298 19.92 1.66 -22.73
C SER A 298 18.64 1.11 -22.14
N MET A 299 17.97 0.31 -22.96
CA MET A 299 16.77 -0.44 -22.64
C MET A 299 17.12 -1.93 -22.62
N ASN A 300 16.94 -2.60 -21.47
CA ASN A 300 17.22 -4.03 -21.31
C ASN A 300 15.90 -4.78 -21.12
N ILE A 301 15.68 -5.80 -21.94
CA ILE A 301 14.57 -6.75 -21.76
C ILE A 301 14.98 -7.74 -20.68
N LEU A 302 14.16 -7.88 -19.64
CA LEU A 302 14.41 -8.72 -18.48
C LEU A 302 13.68 -10.05 -18.63
N TYR A 303 14.24 -11.10 -18.07
CA TYR A 303 13.68 -12.45 -18.14
C TYR A 303 12.76 -12.74 -16.96
N HIS A 304 11.69 -13.45 -17.26
CA HIS A 304 10.94 -14.25 -16.30
C HIS A 304 10.42 -15.54 -16.97
N LYS A 305 10.09 -16.54 -16.17
CA LYS A 305 9.79 -17.91 -16.62
C LYS A 305 8.65 -18.00 -17.67
N PHE A 306 7.70 -17.08 -17.63
CA PHE A 306 6.53 -17.10 -18.51
C PHE A 306 6.84 -16.66 -19.97
N TYR A 307 8.07 -16.32 -20.28
CA TYR A 307 8.50 -16.29 -21.69
C TYR A 307 8.62 -17.69 -22.29
N GLU A 308 8.63 -18.73 -21.45
CA GLU A 308 8.78 -20.13 -21.84
C GLU A 308 7.66 -21.01 -21.33
N GLU A 309 7.14 -20.73 -20.15
CA GLU A 309 6.09 -21.49 -19.50
C GLU A 309 4.72 -20.89 -19.79
N SER A 310 3.72 -21.75 -19.93
CA SER A 310 2.33 -21.30 -20.01
C SER A 310 1.78 -20.95 -18.65
N THR A 311 0.99 -19.88 -18.58
CA THR A 311 0.22 -19.49 -17.41
C THR A 311 -1.26 -19.37 -17.77
N LYS A 312 -2.14 -19.31 -16.78
CA LYS A 312 -3.56 -19.03 -16.97
C LYS A 312 -3.87 -17.53 -16.90
N ASP A 313 -2.96 -16.77 -16.30
CA ASP A 313 -3.09 -15.34 -16.15
C ASP A 313 -2.36 -14.63 -17.31
N GLU A 314 -3.08 -13.86 -18.09
CA GLU A 314 -2.53 -13.10 -19.21
C GLU A 314 -1.52 -12.06 -18.75
N ASN A 315 -1.67 -11.50 -17.53
CA ASN A 315 -0.75 -10.53 -16.95
C ASN A 315 0.68 -11.08 -16.83
N ASP A 316 0.80 -12.37 -16.57
CA ASP A 316 2.10 -13.04 -16.41
C ASP A 316 2.92 -13.12 -17.71
N TYR A 317 2.34 -12.83 -18.88
CA TYR A 317 3.10 -12.72 -20.13
C TYR A 317 3.75 -11.35 -20.33
N SER A 318 3.64 -10.43 -19.37
CA SER A 318 4.11 -9.05 -19.47
C SER A 318 5.60 -8.95 -19.82
N VAL A 319 5.92 -8.17 -20.83
CA VAL A 319 7.31 -7.80 -21.14
C VAL A 319 7.85 -6.88 -20.05
N CYS A 320 8.95 -7.29 -19.43
CA CYS A 320 9.62 -6.50 -18.40
C CYS A 320 10.87 -5.81 -18.93
N MET A 321 11.08 -4.57 -18.53
CA MET A 321 12.16 -3.74 -19.05
C MET A 321 12.82 -2.92 -17.94
N LEU A 322 14.14 -2.81 -18.02
CA LEU A 322 14.96 -1.87 -17.26
C LEU A 322 15.56 -0.83 -18.21
N LEU A 323 15.19 0.42 -18.04
CA LEU A 323 15.85 1.55 -18.70
C LEU A 323 16.96 2.07 -17.78
N THR A 324 18.16 2.27 -18.31
CA THR A 324 19.31 2.79 -17.58
C THR A 324 19.88 3.99 -18.32
N GLN A 325 20.08 5.09 -17.61
CA GLN A 325 20.71 6.31 -18.13
C GLN A 325 22.00 6.61 -17.37
N SER A 326 23.10 6.80 -18.08
CA SER A 326 24.34 7.38 -17.55
C SER A 326 24.32 8.88 -17.76
N ALA A 327 24.22 9.66 -16.68
CA ALA A 327 24.12 11.11 -16.70
C ALA A 327 25.28 11.72 -15.91
N GLY A 328 26.41 11.94 -16.55
CA GLY A 328 27.66 12.34 -15.90
C GLY A 328 28.19 11.22 -15.01
N GLU A 329 28.38 11.51 -13.72
CA GLU A 329 28.85 10.52 -12.72
C GLU A 329 27.70 9.69 -12.13
N LYS A 330 26.42 10.04 -12.45
CA LYS A 330 25.24 9.37 -11.94
C LYS A 330 24.72 8.33 -12.92
N THR A 331 24.11 7.27 -12.40
CA THR A 331 23.37 6.29 -13.17
C THR A 331 21.94 6.24 -12.61
N TYR A 332 20.96 6.47 -13.46
CA TYR A 332 19.55 6.38 -13.15
C TYR A 332 18.96 5.11 -13.74
N ASN A 333 18.16 4.41 -12.97
CA ASN A 333 17.49 3.19 -13.35
C ASN A 333 15.97 3.36 -13.23
N TYR A 334 15.23 2.89 -14.23
CA TYR A 334 13.79 3.02 -14.32
C TYR A 334 13.19 1.67 -14.69
N MET A 335 12.25 1.16 -13.87
CA MET A 335 11.74 -0.20 -13.98
C MET A 335 10.30 -0.23 -14.46
N PHE A 336 10.04 -1.11 -15.44
CA PHE A 336 8.72 -1.35 -16.04
C PHE A 336 8.46 -2.85 -16.05
N THR A 337 7.36 -3.30 -15.44
CA THR A 337 7.00 -4.72 -15.33
C THR A 337 5.67 -5.03 -16.00
N GLY A 338 5.05 -4.06 -16.69
CA GLY A 338 3.67 -4.21 -17.16
C GLY A 338 2.75 -4.56 -16.00
N ASP A 339 2.02 -5.64 -16.16
CA ASP A 339 1.08 -6.15 -15.17
C ASP A 339 1.52 -7.50 -14.58
N LEU A 340 2.83 -7.83 -14.70
CA LEU A 340 3.42 -9.05 -14.17
C LEU A 340 3.02 -9.25 -12.71
N GLU A 341 2.52 -10.43 -12.37
CA GLU A 341 2.04 -10.76 -11.03
C GLU A 341 3.10 -11.50 -10.20
N ALA A 342 2.72 -11.91 -8.99
CA ALA A 342 3.63 -12.36 -7.93
C ALA A 342 4.59 -13.48 -8.36
N ASP A 343 4.12 -14.49 -9.09
CA ASP A 343 4.96 -15.62 -9.53
C ASP A 343 5.96 -15.21 -10.61
N GLY A 344 5.53 -14.31 -11.51
CA GLY A 344 6.39 -13.70 -12.52
C GLY A 344 7.42 -12.78 -11.91
N GLU A 345 7.03 -11.90 -10.96
CA GLU A 345 7.95 -11.03 -10.22
C GLU A 345 8.99 -11.85 -9.42
N ALA A 346 8.58 -12.98 -8.82
CA ALA A 346 9.51 -13.86 -8.15
C ALA A 346 10.58 -14.42 -9.10
N SER A 347 10.16 -14.86 -10.29
CA SER A 347 11.08 -15.33 -11.32
C SER A 347 11.95 -14.20 -11.87
N LEU A 348 11.39 -12.99 -12.04
CA LEU A 348 12.13 -11.82 -12.49
C LEU A 348 13.31 -11.50 -11.56
N VAL A 349 13.07 -11.50 -10.24
CA VAL A 349 14.10 -11.27 -9.21
C VAL A 349 15.16 -12.38 -9.21
N GLU A 350 14.75 -13.63 -9.37
CA GLU A 350 15.67 -14.78 -9.36
C GLU A 350 16.62 -14.83 -10.55
N ASN A 351 16.19 -14.30 -11.71
CA ASN A 351 16.91 -14.49 -12.97
C ASN A 351 17.62 -13.23 -13.47
N ASN A 352 17.47 -12.08 -12.78
CA ASN A 352 18.11 -10.83 -13.21
C ASN A 352 18.83 -10.16 -12.03
N ALA A 353 19.96 -9.53 -12.30
CA ALA A 353 20.63 -8.64 -11.36
C ALA A 353 19.93 -7.26 -11.40
N LEU A 354 18.90 -7.06 -10.59
CA LEU A 354 18.13 -5.83 -10.55
C LEU A 354 18.80 -4.80 -9.66
N PRO A 355 19.00 -3.55 -10.10
CA PRO A 355 19.49 -2.45 -9.28
C PRO A 355 18.35 -1.84 -8.45
N GLU A 356 18.71 -1.00 -7.48
CA GLU A 356 17.78 0.00 -6.93
C GLU A 356 17.38 0.98 -8.04
N VAL A 357 16.14 1.48 -8.02
CA VAL A 357 15.60 2.30 -9.10
C VAL A 357 15.10 3.65 -8.62
N GLU A 358 15.31 4.67 -9.43
CA GLU A 358 14.78 6.01 -9.19
C GLU A 358 13.28 6.09 -9.46
N LEU A 359 12.80 5.25 -10.39
CA LEU A 359 11.40 5.24 -10.80
C LEU A 359 10.95 3.81 -11.08
N PHE A 360 9.79 3.48 -10.54
CA PHE A 360 9.07 2.25 -10.86
C PHE A 360 7.68 2.59 -11.41
N LYS A 361 7.33 2.04 -12.58
CA LYS A 361 5.92 2.03 -12.98
C LYS A 361 5.20 1.01 -12.09
N GLY A 362 4.31 1.46 -11.22
CA GLY A 362 3.56 0.59 -10.32
C GLY A 362 2.91 -0.58 -11.09
N GLY A 363 3.27 -1.82 -10.74
CA GLY A 363 2.83 -3.01 -11.44
C GLY A 363 1.31 -3.16 -11.41
N HIS A 364 0.73 -3.61 -12.52
CA HIS A 364 -0.70 -3.91 -12.67
C HIS A 364 -1.58 -2.78 -12.11
N HIS A 365 -1.35 -1.55 -12.55
CA HIS A 365 -2.10 -0.34 -12.16
C HIS A 365 -2.19 -0.09 -10.65
N GLY A 366 -1.28 -0.64 -9.86
CA GLY A 366 -1.35 -0.64 -8.39
C GLY A 366 -2.29 -1.70 -7.82
N SER A 367 -2.44 -2.85 -8.49
CA SER A 367 -3.21 -4.01 -8.01
C SER A 367 -2.60 -4.62 -6.74
N TYR A 368 -3.43 -5.32 -5.98
CA TYR A 368 -2.97 -6.12 -4.85
C TYR A 368 -2.18 -7.39 -5.28
N THR A 369 -2.25 -7.79 -6.56
CA THR A 369 -1.62 -9.01 -7.10
C THR A 369 -0.16 -8.81 -7.51
N ALA A 370 0.27 -7.57 -7.79
CA ALA A 370 1.60 -7.21 -8.27
C ALA A 370 2.35 -6.30 -7.28
N SER A 371 3.56 -5.90 -7.60
CA SER A 371 4.44 -5.09 -6.74
C SER A 371 4.66 -5.74 -5.37
N THR A 372 5.13 -6.98 -5.41
CA THR A 372 5.33 -7.82 -4.22
C THR A 372 6.50 -7.33 -3.36
N ASP A 373 6.49 -7.68 -2.07
CA ASP A 373 7.63 -7.40 -1.18
C ASP A 373 8.94 -8.01 -1.72
N LYS A 374 8.87 -9.14 -2.45
CA LYS A 374 10.06 -9.78 -3.06
C LYS A 374 10.72 -8.88 -4.10
N LEU A 375 9.94 -8.28 -4.99
CA LEU A 375 10.43 -7.35 -6.00
C LEU A 375 10.87 -6.05 -5.35
N LEU A 376 9.99 -5.43 -4.56
CA LEU A 376 10.21 -4.12 -3.97
C LEU A 376 11.43 -4.07 -3.04
N SER A 377 11.71 -5.16 -2.30
CA SER A 377 12.90 -5.22 -1.42
C SER A 377 14.23 -5.18 -2.19
N VAL A 378 14.23 -5.55 -3.46
CA VAL A 378 15.41 -5.51 -4.34
C VAL A 378 15.52 -4.18 -5.05
N ILE A 379 14.45 -3.73 -5.71
CA ILE A 379 14.49 -2.51 -6.53
C ILE A 379 14.36 -1.21 -5.72
N LYS A 380 13.84 -1.23 -4.51
CA LYS A 380 13.68 -0.12 -3.56
C LYS A 380 13.37 1.21 -4.27
N PRO A 381 12.20 1.33 -4.90
CA PRO A 381 11.90 2.47 -5.76
C PRO A 381 11.87 3.77 -4.95
N LYS A 382 12.49 4.84 -5.48
CA LYS A 382 12.42 6.19 -4.88
C LYS A 382 11.16 6.94 -5.27
N ASN A 383 10.63 6.65 -6.47
CA ASN A 383 9.40 7.23 -6.99
C ASN A 383 8.58 6.15 -7.67
N VAL A 384 7.26 6.24 -7.61
CA VAL A 384 6.33 5.31 -8.25
C VAL A 384 5.27 6.09 -9.03
N ALA A 385 5.14 5.78 -10.32
CA ALA A 385 4.06 6.28 -11.16
C ALA A 385 3.01 5.17 -11.40
N VAL A 386 1.74 5.47 -11.19
CA VAL A 386 0.63 4.53 -11.35
C VAL A 386 -0.32 5.05 -12.42
N CYS A 387 -0.40 4.33 -13.54
CA CYS A 387 -1.36 4.61 -14.60
C CYS A 387 -2.70 3.95 -14.24
N CYS A 388 -3.59 4.66 -13.60
CA CYS A 388 -4.91 4.14 -13.23
C CYS A 388 -5.95 5.26 -13.11
N CYS A 389 -7.22 4.86 -13.06
CA CYS A 389 -8.30 5.70 -12.54
C CYS A 389 -8.49 5.36 -11.06
N CYS A 390 -7.91 6.14 -10.16
CA CYS A 390 -7.96 5.91 -8.72
C CYS A 390 -9.39 5.73 -8.22
N GLY A 391 -9.65 4.63 -7.50
CA GLY A 391 -10.96 4.33 -6.95
C GLY A 391 -11.97 3.77 -7.96
N THR A 392 -11.54 3.44 -9.20
CA THR A 392 -12.44 2.84 -10.19
C THR A 392 -13.01 1.51 -9.71
N THR A 393 -14.29 1.28 -9.99
CA THR A 393 -14.99 0.02 -9.75
C THR A 393 -15.04 -0.87 -11.00
N GLU A 394 -14.23 -0.58 -12.01
CA GLU A 394 -14.17 -1.29 -13.29
C GLU A 394 -13.90 -2.79 -13.11
N TYR A 395 -12.94 -3.14 -12.27
CA TYR A 395 -12.48 -4.52 -12.07
C TYR A 395 -13.01 -5.16 -10.79
N THR A 396 -13.38 -4.35 -9.79
CA THR A 396 -13.81 -4.85 -8.48
C THR A 396 -14.73 -3.87 -7.76
N LYS A 397 -15.67 -4.41 -6.97
CA LYS A 397 -16.52 -3.62 -6.07
C LYS A 397 -15.99 -3.60 -4.64
N ASN A 398 -14.92 -4.37 -4.34
CA ASN A 398 -14.26 -4.30 -3.04
C ASN A 398 -13.44 -3.01 -2.96
N PRO A 399 -13.78 -2.07 -2.06
CA PRO A 399 -13.09 -0.78 -1.98
C PRO A 399 -11.57 -0.91 -1.76
N ASP A 400 -11.13 -1.88 -0.96
CA ASP A 400 -9.70 -2.09 -0.65
C ASP A 400 -8.90 -2.57 -1.87
N ASN A 401 -9.56 -3.14 -2.86
CA ASN A 401 -8.94 -3.68 -4.08
C ASN A 401 -9.10 -2.76 -5.29
N THR A 402 -9.85 -1.64 -5.19
CA THR A 402 -9.85 -0.63 -6.27
C THR A 402 -8.46 -0.03 -6.42
N PHE A 403 -8.10 0.37 -7.63
CA PHE A 403 -6.74 0.87 -7.90
C PHE A 403 -6.51 2.29 -7.36
N PRO A 404 -5.30 2.59 -6.83
CA PRO A 404 -4.34 1.61 -6.33
C PRO A 404 -4.83 0.95 -5.04
N ALA A 405 -4.66 -0.38 -4.93
CA ALA A 405 -5.17 -1.19 -3.82
C ALA A 405 -4.45 -0.89 -2.51
N GLN A 406 -5.15 -1.06 -1.36
CA GLN A 406 -4.52 -0.87 -0.05
C GLN A 406 -3.27 -1.74 0.12
N ALA A 407 -3.32 -3.01 -0.29
CA ALA A 407 -2.17 -3.91 -0.19
C ALA A 407 -0.96 -3.48 -1.05
N PHE A 408 -1.19 -2.84 -2.20
CA PHE A 408 -0.11 -2.23 -2.98
C PHE A 408 0.52 -1.08 -2.19
N ILE A 409 -0.30 -0.19 -1.64
CA ILE A 409 0.16 0.95 -0.82
C ILE A 409 0.96 0.47 0.38
N ASP A 410 0.47 -0.54 1.13
CA ASP A 410 1.15 -1.11 2.31
C ASP A 410 2.54 -1.70 1.99
N ARG A 411 2.75 -2.15 0.75
CA ARG A 411 4.05 -2.66 0.31
C ARG A 411 4.99 -1.55 -0.16
N VAL A 412 4.48 -0.64 -1.00
CA VAL A 412 5.29 0.44 -1.57
C VAL A 412 5.70 1.47 -0.52
N SER A 413 4.81 1.77 0.43
CA SER A 413 5.05 2.74 1.51
C SER A 413 6.27 2.42 2.39
N LYS A 414 6.72 1.16 2.41
CA LYS A 414 7.96 0.76 3.10
C LYS A 414 9.23 1.34 2.46
N TYR A 415 9.15 1.81 1.22
CA TYR A 415 10.30 2.27 0.44
C TYR A 415 10.18 3.74 0.03
N THR A 416 8.98 4.22 -0.28
CA THR A 416 8.77 5.61 -0.69
C THR A 416 7.36 6.07 -0.42
N GLU A 417 7.21 7.37 -0.18
CA GLU A 417 5.92 8.08 -0.16
C GLU A 417 5.61 8.76 -1.51
N ASN A 418 6.59 8.82 -2.42
CA ASN A 418 6.49 9.50 -3.70
C ASN A 418 5.70 8.66 -4.72
N ILE A 419 4.39 8.54 -4.51
CA ILE A 419 3.46 7.84 -5.39
C ILE A 419 2.60 8.87 -6.10
N TYR A 420 2.54 8.77 -7.43
CA TYR A 420 1.77 9.65 -8.30
C TYR A 420 0.81 8.82 -9.16
N CYS A 421 -0.43 9.29 -9.34
CA CYS A 421 -1.46 8.59 -10.11
C CYS A 421 -2.03 9.50 -11.20
N THR A 422 -2.27 8.96 -12.40
CA THR A 422 -2.72 9.76 -13.54
C THR A 422 -4.11 10.35 -13.36
N THR A 423 -5.12 9.54 -13.05
CA THR A 423 -6.54 9.91 -13.12
C THR A 423 -7.27 9.57 -11.81
N LEU A 424 -8.32 10.31 -11.48
CA LEU A 424 -9.21 10.09 -10.36
C LEU A 424 -10.63 9.74 -10.86
N MET A 425 -11.19 8.65 -10.39
CA MET A 425 -12.58 8.28 -10.61
C MET A 425 -13.48 9.01 -9.62
N ILE A 426 -14.44 9.78 -10.11
CA ILE A 426 -15.45 10.45 -9.30
C ILE A 426 -16.74 9.61 -9.26
N ASP A 427 -17.22 9.17 -10.41
CA ASP A 427 -18.43 8.36 -10.52
C ASP A 427 -18.34 7.46 -11.77
N TYR A 428 -18.07 6.18 -11.52
CA TYR A 428 -17.87 5.21 -12.61
C TYR A 428 -19.14 5.02 -13.44
N GLU A 429 -20.31 4.96 -12.81
CA GLU A 429 -21.57 4.70 -13.51
C GLU A 429 -21.96 5.88 -14.42
N LYS A 430 -21.72 7.11 -13.96
CA LYS A 430 -21.95 8.31 -14.77
C LYS A 430 -20.77 8.63 -15.71
N GLY A 431 -19.65 7.95 -15.59
CA GLY A 431 -18.47 8.21 -16.39
C GLY A 431 -17.78 9.52 -16.05
N VAL A 432 -17.88 9.98 -14.79
CA VAL A 432 -17.26 11.22 -14.32
C VAL A 432 -15.89 10.90 -13.71
N TYR A 433 -14.87 11.49 -14.26
CA TYR A 433 -13.47 11.39 -13.81
C TYR A 433 -12.79 12.75 -13.95
N GLU A 434 -11.65 12.89 -13.29
CA GLU A 434 -10.79 14.08 -13.42
C GLU A 434 -9.32 13.67 -13.34
N SER A 435 -8.42 14.57 -13.72
CA SER A 435 -6.99 14.34 -13.53
C SER A 435 -6.65 14.34 -12.04
N MET A 436 -5.87 13.34 -11.56
CA MET A 436 -5.24 13.39 -10.25
C MET A 436 -3.92 14.17 -10.35
N ASN A 437 -2.88 13.58 -10.92
CA ASN A 437 -1.67 14.31 -11.32
C ASN A 437 -1.67 14.65 -12.81
N GLY A 438 -2.57 14.08 -13.63
CA GLY A 438 -2.60 14.20 -15.08
C GLY A 438 -1.51 13.37 -15.73
N ASN A 439 -0.87 13.89 -16.79
CA ASN A 439 0.35 13.27 -17.32
C ASN A 439 1.49 13.47 -16.31
N ILE A 440 2.16 12.36 -15.94
CA ILE A 440 3.27 12.36 -14.99
C ILE A 440 4.56 12.19 -15.80
N VAL A 441 5.50 13.10 -15.66
CA VAL A 441 6.74 13.10 -16.46
C VAL A 441 7.96 13.19 -15.55
N PHE A 442 8.78 12.14 -15.57
CA PHE A 442 10.11 12.17 -14.99
C PHE A 442 11.12 12.47 -16.11
N TYR A 443 11.99 13.46 -15.90
CA TYR A 443 12.92 13.88 -16.92
C TYR A 443 14.27 14.30 -16.32
N THR A 444 15.33 14.17 -17.13
CA THR A 444 16.66 14.64 -16.73
C THR A 444 17.01 15.93 -17.50
N LYS A 445 17.59 16.88 -16.74
CA LYS A 445 18.12 18.13 -17.29
C LYS A 445 19.41 18.48 -16.57
N ASN A 446 20.50 18.65 -17.34
CA ASN A 446 21.85 18.83 -16.83
C ASN A 446 22.27 17.70 -15.86
N GLY A 447 21.90 16.46 -16.17
CA GLY A 447 22.18 15.28 -15.36
C GLY A 447 21.37 15.18 -14.05
N ILE A 448 20.35 16.02 -13.83
CA ILE A 448 19.49 16.03 -12.64
C ILE A 448 18.11 15.49 -13.01
N LEU A 449 17.64 14.49 -12.24
CA LEU A 449 16.29 13.95 -12.38
C LEU A 449 15.27 14.90 -11.74
N LYS A 450 14.20 15.21 -12.47
CA LYS A 450 13.11 16.10 -12.07
C LYS A 450 11.76 15.47 -12.38
N LEU A 451 10.70 16.03 -11.75
CA LEU A 451 9.31 15.67 -11.96
C LEU A 451 8.52 16.84 -12.53
N TYR A 452 7.64 16.55 -13.49
CA TYR A 452 6.57 17.43 -13.95
C TYR A 452 5.26 16.65 -14.01
N CYS A 453 4.19 17.22 -13.49
CA CYS A 453 2.83 16.71 -13.63
C CYS A 453 1.95 17.76 -14.30
N SER A 454 1.13 17.37 -15.28
CA SER A 454 0.33 18.33 -16.04
C SER A 454 -0.80 18.97 -15.24
N LYS A 455 -1.19 18.40 -14.09
CA LYS A 455 -2.23 18.93 -13.20
C LYS A 455 -1.64 19.49 -11.90
N ASN A 456 -0.95 18.69 -11.14
CA ASN A 456 -0.26 19.01 -9.89
C ASN A 456 0.68 17.86 -9.52
N ASP A 457 1.63 18.11 -8.63
CA ASP A 457 2.64 17.18 -8.14
C ASP A 457 2.36 16.65 -6.71
N ILE A 458 1.10 16.73 -6.28
CA ILE A 458 0.69 16.23 -4.96
C ILE A 458 0.87 14.70 -4.92
N ILE A 459 1.64 14.22 -3.96
CA ILE A 459 1.81 12.77 -3.74
C ILE A 459 0.50 12.12 -3.28
N LEU A 460 0.30 10.87 -3.65
CA LEU A 460 -0.97 10.16 -3.45
C LEU A 460 -1.50 10.26 -2.02
N LYS A 461 -0.66 10.06 -1.01
CA LYS A 461 -1.07 10.06 0.41
C LYS A 461 -1.63 11.41 0.90
N ASP A 462 -1.27 12.50 0.24
CA ASP A 462 -1.69 13.86 0.60
C ASP A 462 -2.98 14.29 -0.12
N THR A 463 -3.47 13.48 -1.06
CA THR A 463 -4.74 13.74 -1.76
C THR A 463 -5.95 13.51 -0.86
N ASP A 464 -7.05 14.21 -1.15
CA ASP A 464 -8.31 14.03 -0.43
C ASP A 464 -8.90 12.63 -0.66
N TRP A 465 -8.72 12.08 -1.87
CA TRP A 465 -9.13 10.72 -2.17
C TRP A 465 -8.45 9.70 -1.25
N PHE A 466 -7.14 9.79 -1.10
CA PHE A 466 -6.38 8.88 -0.25
C PHE A 466 -6.83 8.96 1.21
N LYS A 467 -6.92 10.15 1.77
CA LYS A 467 -7.33 10.39 3.16
C LYS A 467 -8.72 9.82 3.48
N GLN A 468 -9.60 9.73 2.47
CA GLN A 468 -10.94 9.17 2.62
C GLN A 468 -11.01 7.66 2.39
N ASN A 469 -10.14 7.10 1.55
CA ASN A 469 -10.30 5.75 1.01
C ASN A 469 -9.15 4.79 1.38
N ARG A 470 -8.02 5.30 1.87
CA ARG A 470 -6.81 4.51 2.13
C ARG A 470 -6.19 4.88 3.47
N LYS A 471 -5.26 4.05 3.91
CA LYS A 471 -4.46 4.28 5.12
C LYS A 471 -2.98 4.20 4.76
N TRP A 472 -2.19 5.02 5.41
CA TRP A 472 -0.75 4.95 5.36
C TRP A 472 -0.28 4.21 6.61
N ASN A 473 0.19 2.97 6.44
CA ASN A 473 0.55 2.06 7.55
C ASN A 473 2.07 1.93 7.66
N ASN A 474 2.76 3.06 7.88
CA ASN A 474 4.19 3.07 8.21
C ASN A 474 4.41 3.64 9.58
#